data_7bdef69e533781ee88e745f8bbffd0b4
#
_entry.id   7bdef69e533781ee88e745f8bbffd0b4
#
_cell.length_a   1.000
_cell.length_b   1.000
_cell.length_c   1.000
_cell.angle_alpha   90.00
_cell.angle_beta   90.00
_cell.angle_gamma   90.00
#
_symmetry.space_group_name_H-M   'P 1'
#
loop_
_entity.id
_entity.type
_entity.pdbx_description
1 polymer ?
#
loop_
_entity_poly.entity_id
_entity_poly.type
_entity_poly.pdbx_seq_one_letter_code
_entity_poly.pdbx_strand_id
1 'polypeptide(L)'
;KMREIQQRYKGDTRNPKYQEEMQKLYSEENYSPMKGCLPQLIQFPIIFAVFNAIRRPMLYIYGFSSSAILTIGQTLYNIDPAVKKVFGDTVEKVTEKTVAYHEVLLSGSMKNNFDTVISALNEKFPDFSEKFAGFSQSSMIDTNFLGLDLSQTPTWGWNWTILIPIISALTSLLISLVSMRLNRDPSGEKQPGMGAMKGLMLFMPLFSLWVGFQYTTGVGMYWIISNLLSGVQMIALFYLFKHRREKAEAKLVAQQPVKEKKLNYNQIEKIQREQAEAERLAEKKAKEDQNKK
;
A
#
# COMPACT_ATOMS: atom_id res chain seq x y z
N LYS A 1 18.53 2.57 23.30
CA LYS A 1 17.44 2.25 24.22
C LYS A 1 16.55 1.08 23.70
N MET A 2 15.90 1.21 22.53
CA MET A 2 15.04 0.14 21.98
C MET A 2 15.80 -1.18 21.77
N ARG A 3 17.01 -1.14 21.19
CA ARG A 3 17.87 -2.33 21.02
C ARG A 3 18.27 -2.97 22.33
N GLU A 4 18.51 -2.20 23.39
CA GLU A 4 18.88 -2.72 24.71
C GLU A 4 17.76 -3.51 25.35
N ILE A 5 16.52 -3.00 25.26
CA ILE A 5 15.34 -3.72 25.72
C ILE A 5 15.20 -5.03 24.93
N GLN A 6 15.32 -4.97 23.61
CA GLN A 6 15.22 -6.14 22.74
C GLN A 6 16.27 -7.22 23.06
N GLN A 7 17.53 -6.82 23.28
CA GLN A 7 18.60 -7.74 23.66
C GLN A 7 18.37 -8.36 25.05
N ARG A 8 17.86 -7.56 26.00
CA ARG A 8 17.54 -8.04 27.37
C ARG A 8 16.52 -9.17 27.34
N TYR A 9 15.52 -9.07 26.47
CA TYR A 9 14.48 -10.08 26.31
C TYR A 9 14.75 -11.06 25.17
N LYS A 10 15.98 -11.10 24.61
CA LYS A 10 16.39 -12.02 23.53
C LYS A 10 15.45 -12.02 22.32
N GLY A 11 14.79 -10.89 22.06
CA GLY A 11 13.84 -10.73 20.96
C GLY A 11 12.46 -11.37 21.20
N ASP A 12 12.16 -11.82 22.42
CA ASP A 12 10.84 -12.33 22.78
C ASP A 12 9.84 -11.17 22.93
N THR A 13 9.16 -10.86 21.82
CA THR A 13 8.16 -9.79 21.76
C THR A 13 6.85 -10.12 22.45
N ARG A 14 6.63 -11.38 22.89
CA ARG A 14 5.41 -11.81 23.58
C ARG A 14 5.52 -11.63 25.09
N ASN A 15 6.72 -11.40 25.61
CA ASN A 15 6.93 -11.21 27.04
C ASN A 15 6.21 -9.94 27.53
N PRO A 16 5.32 -10.01 28.54
CA PRO A 16 4.58 -8.84 29.03
C PRO A 16 5.51 -7.70 29.49
N LYS A 17 6.60 -8.04 30.18
CA LYS A 17 7.59 -7.05 30.65
C LYS A 17 8.30 -6.35 29.50
N TYR A 18 8.57 -7.06 28.38
CA TYR A 18 9.09 -6.45 27.16
C TYR A 18 8.12 -5.41 26.59
N GLN A 19 6.84 -5.76 26.54
CA GLN A 19 5.81 -4.84 26.01
C GLN A 19 5.67 -3.60 26.91
N GLU A 20 5.70 -3.79 28.21
CA GLU A 20 5.63 -2.70 29.18
C GLU A 20 6.84 -1.74 29.07
N GLU A 21 8.08 -2.27 29.04
CA GLU A 21 9.29 -1.45 28.86
C GLU A 21 9.29 -0.72 27.50
N MET A 22 8.82 -1.37 26.44
CA MET A 22 8.69 -0.72 25.12
C MET A 22 7.65 0.38 25.12
N GLN A 23 6.50 0.17 25.77
CA GLN A 23 5.45 1.19 25.87
C GLN A 23 5.93 2.40 26.70
N LYS A 24 6.65 2.13 27.80
CA LYS A 24 7.28 3.17 28.62
C LYS A 24 8.30 3.97 27.80
N LEU A 25 9.17 3.31 27.05
CA LEU A 25 10.12 3.97 26.15
C LEU A 25 9.42 4.84 25.12
N TYR A 26 8.31 4.37 24.52
CA TYR A 26 7.55 5.16 23.55
C TYR A 26 6.92 6.40 24.18
N SER A 27 6.44 6.30 25.43
CA SER A 27 5.91 7.46 26.15
C SER A 27 6.99 8.46 26.55
N GLU A 28 8.14 8.00 27.02
CA GLU A 28 9.29 8.84 27.38
C GLU A 28 9.89 9.60 26.19
N GLU A 29 9.95 8.95 25.02
CA GLU A 29 10.49 9.55 23.79
C GLU A 29 9.41 10.28 22.95
N ASN A 30 8.17 10.41 23.46
CA ASN A 30 7.02 10.95 22.73
C ASN A 30 6.84 10.32 21.33
N TYR A 31 7.26 9.05 21.20
CA TYR A 31 7.16 8.30 19.96
C TYR A 31 5.84 7.52 19.91
N SER A 32 5.09 7.70 18.87
CA SER A 32 3.90 6.90 18.59
C SER A 32 4.02 6.28 17.19
N PRO A 33 4.03 4.96 17.06
CA PRO A 33 4.05 4.30 15.75
C PRO A 33 2.82 4.66 14.92
N MET A 34 1.70 5.01 15.58
CA MET A 34 0.47 5.43 14.90
C MET A 34 0.53 6.83 14.29
N LYS A 35 1.41 7.72 14.76
CA LYS A 35 1.58 9.06 14.15
C LYS A 35 2.03 8.98 12.71
N GLY A 36 2.75 7.94 12.32
CA GLY A 36 3.20 7.73 10.94
C GLY A 36 2.08 7.33 9.98
N CYS A 37 0.99 6.70 10.45
CA CYS A 37 -0.14 6.30 9.61
C CYS A 37 -1.29 7.32 9.60
N LEU A 38 -1.26 8.35 10.47
CA LEU A 38 -2.30 9.37 10.53
C LEU A 38 -2.54 10.09 9.18
N PRO A 39 -1.49 10.49 8.41
CA PRO A 39 -1.69 11.05 7.08
C PRO A 39 -2.42 10.08 6.13
N GLN A 40 -2.18 8.79 6.28
CA GLN A 40 -2.85 7.75 5.48
C GLN A 40 -4.37 7.70 5.79
N LEU A 41 -4.77 7.91 7.04
CA LEU A 41 -6.19 7.95 7.40
C LEU A 41 -6.92 9.14 6.76
N ILE A 42 -6.26 10.28 6.60
CA ILE A 42 -6.81 11.45 5.88
C ILE A 42 -6.97 11.15 4.39
N GLN A 43 -6.13 10.28 3.84
CA GLN A 43 -6.20 9.87 2.44
C GLN A 43 -7.45 9.02 2.12
N PHE A 44 -7.98 8.24 3.08
CA PHE A 44 -9.12 7.35 2.81
C PHE A 44 -10.38 8.06 2.29
N PRO A 45 -10.88 9.15 2.88
CA PRO A 45 -12.03 9.86 2.33
C PRO A 45 -11.83 10.33 0.89
N ILE A 46 -10.61 10.80 0.55
CA ILE A 46 -10.27 11.25 -0.80
C ILE A 46 -10.28 10.05 -1.77
N ILE A 47 -9.67 8.93 -1.39
CA ILE A 47 -9.67 7.72 -2.20
C ILE A 47 -11.10 7.24 -2.43
N PHE A 48 -11.95 7.21 -1.38
CA PHE A 48 -13.35 6.79 -1.54
C PHE A 48 -14.15 7.71 -2.44
N ALA A 49 -13.93 9.02 -2.36
CA ALA A 49 -14.59 9.99 -3.25
C ALA A 49 -14.19 9.78 -4.72
N VAL A 50 -12.87 9.69 -4.98
CA VAL A 50 -12.34 9.44 -6.33
C VAL A 50 -12.81 8.08 -6.85
N PHE A 51 -12.77 7.04 -6.01
CA PHE A 51 -13.23 5.71 -6.37
C PHE A 51 -14.73 5.70 -6.75
N ASN A 52 -15.58 6.40 -5.98
CA ASN A 52 -16.98 6.53 -6.31
C ASN A 52 -17.18 7.28 -7.64
N ALA A 53 -16.43 8.35 -7.90
CA ALA A 53 -16.52 9.08 -9.16
C ALA A 53 -16.15 8.22 -10.37
N ILE A 54 -15.06 7.43 -10.25
CA ILE A 54 -14.62 6.51 -11.31
C ILE A 54 -15.65 5.40 -11.55
N ARG A 55 -16.22 4.85 -10.47
CA ARG A 55 -17.18 3.73 -10.55
C ARG A 55 -18.56 4.16 -11.03
N ARG A 56 -18.93 5.43 -10.80
CA ARG A 56 -20.25 5.99 -11.13
C ARG A 56 -20.15 7.18 -12.09
N PRO A 57 -19.59 6.96 -13.30
CA PRO A 57 -19.37 8.04 -14.26
C PRO A 57 -20.67 8.68 -14.75
N MET A 58 -21.76 7.92 -14.85
CA MET A 58 -23.04 8.46 -15.29
C MET A 58 -23.62 9.46 -14.29
N LEU A 59 -23.46 9.18 -12.99
CA LEU A 59 -23.94 10.07 -11.92
C LEU A 59 -23.01 11.29 -11.77
N TYR A 60 -21.69 11.05 -11.60
CA TYR A 60 -20.74 12.09 -11.17
C TYR A 60 -20.09 12.86 -12.32
N ILE A 61 -19.94 12.24 -13.50
CA ILE A 61 -19.29 12.87 -14.65
C ILE A 61 -20.32 13.39 -15.65
N TYR A 62 -21.32 12.56 -16.01
CA TYR A 62 -22.37 12.98 -16.95
C TYR A 62 -23.50 13.75 -16.27
N GLY A 63 -23.64 13.64 -14.94
CA GLY A 63 -24.68 14.34 -14.18
C GLY A 63 -26.09 13.76 -14.34
N PHE A 64 -26.22 12.49 -14.75
CA PHE A 64 -27.52 11.84 -14.90
C PHE A 64 -28.12 11.55 -13.52
N SER A 65 -29.45 11.67 -13.43
CA SER A 65 -30.18 11.28 -12.21
C SER A 65 -30.21 9.75 -12.04
N SER A 66 -30.38 9.27 -10.80
CA SER A 66 -30.50 7.84 -10.53
C SER A 66 -31.64 7.19 -11.30
N SER A 67 -32.76 7.90 -11.49
CA SER A 67 -33.89 7.43 -12.31
C SER A 67 -33.55 7.33 -13.81
N ALA A 68 -32.77 8.27 -14.34
CA ALA A 68 -32.28 8.21 -15.72
C ALA A 68 -31.34 7.01 -15.90
N ILE A 69 -30.40 6.81 -14.95
CA ILE A 69 -29.47 5.65 -14.97
C ILE A 69 -30.22 4.32 -14.88
N LEU A 70 -31.26 4.25 -14.07
CA LEU A 70 -32.13 3.06 -14.01
C LEU A 70 -32.79 2.80 -15.37
N THR A 71 -33.31 3.83 -16.02
CA THR A 71 -33.93 3.70 -17.35
C THR A 71 -32.92 3.23 -18.39
N ILE A 72 -31.71 3.78 -18.38
CA ILE A 72 -30.60 3.32 -19.22
C ILE A 72 -30.33 1.83 -18.99
N GLY A 73 -30.20 1.42 -17.73
CA GLY A 73 -29.97 0.02 -17.37
C GLY A 73 -31.09 -0.91 -17.88
N GLN A 74 -32.36 -0.52 -17.73
CA GLN A 74 -33.51 -1.30 -18.21
C GLN A 74 -33.56 -1.38 -19.74
N THR A 75 -33.28 -0.26 -20.42
CA THR A 75 -33.22 -0.24 -21.90
C THR A 75 -32.09 -1.14 -22.39
N LEU A 76 -30.88 -0.99 -21.84
CA LEU A 76 -29.73 -1.80 -22.24
C LEU A 76 -29.87 -3.27 -21.90
N TYR A 77 -30.55 -3.60 -20.81
CA TYR A 77 -30.85 -5.00 -20.46
C TYR A 77 -31.59 -5.74 -21.58
N ASN A 78 -32.47 -5.04 -22.30
CA ASN A 78 -33.28 -5.64 -23.39
C ASN A 78 -32.51 -5.78 -24.71
N ILE A 79 -31.47 -4.97 -24.93
CA ILE A 79 -30.79 -4.87 -26.24
C ILE A 79 -29.34 -5.32 -26.22
N ASP A 80 -28.67 -5.34 -25.04
CA ASP A 80 -27.26 -5.69 -24.94
C ASP A 80 -27.06 -7.00 -24.15
N PRO A 81 -26.58 -8.07 -24.82
CA PRO A 81 -26.34 -9.36 -24.17
C PRO A 81 -25.33 -9.30 -23.02
N ALA A 82 -24.34 -8.38 -23.06
CA ALA A 82 -23.35 -8.22 -22.00
C ALA A 82 -23.99 -7.66 -20.73
N VAL A 83 -24.90 -6.69 -20.87
CA VAL A 83 -25.69 -6.15 -19.76
C VAL A 83 -26.62 -7.21 -19.20
N LYS A 84 -27.34 -7.93 -20.06
CA LYS A 84 -28.24 -9.02 -19.65
C LYS A 84 -27.49 -10.10 -18.86
N LYS A 85 -26.30 -10.48 -19.29
CA LYS A 85 -25.46 -11.47 -18.59
C LYS A 85 -25.11 -11.04 -17.18
N VAL A 86 -24.86 -9.75 -16.94
CA VAL A 86 -24.47 -9.21 -15.63
C VAL A 86 -25.65 -9.12 -14.66
N PHE A 87 -26.82 -8.69 -15.14
CA PHE A 87 -28.02 -8.56 -14.30
C PHE A 87 -28.80 -9.86 -14.14
N GLY A 88 -28.52 -10.88 -14.98
CA GLY A 88 -29.18 -12.20 -14.94
C GLY A 88 -30.50 -12.26 -15.71
N ASP A 89 -31.32 -13.28 -15.43
CA ASP A 89 -32.41 -13.66 -16.33
C ASP A 89 -33.67 -12.78 -16.26
N THR A 90 -33.80 -11.90 -15.28
CA THR A 90 -35.02 -11.08 -15.09
C THR A 90 -34.70 -9.60 -14.97
N VAL A 91 -35.48 -8.76 -15.66
CA VAL A 91 -35.35 -7.30 -15.62
C VAL A 91 -35.61 -6.71 -14.22
N GLU A 92 -36.34 -7.42 -13.38
CA GLU A 92 -36.60 -7.01 -12.00
C GLU A 92 -35.32 -6.84 -11.14
N LYS A 93 -34.24 -7.51 -11.54
CA LYS A 93 -32.91 -7.33 -10.93
C LYS A 93 -32.23 -6.03 -11.33
N VAL A 94 -32.71 -5.34 -12.35
CA VAL A 94 -32.25 -4.02 -12.77
C VAL A 94 -32.90 -2.96 -11.88
N THR A 95 -32.31 -2.69 -10.75
CA THR A 95 -32.76 -1.73 -9.74
C THR A 95 -31.79 -0.56 -9.63
N GLU A 96 -32.18 0.56 -9.02
CA GLU A 96 -31.25 1.67 -8.79
C GLU A 96 -29.98 1.25 -8.09
N LYS A 97 -30.08 0.32 -7.12
CA LYS A 97 -28.93 -0.20 -6.41
C LYS A 97 -28.00 -1.00 -7.32
N THR A 98 -28.54 -1.89 -8.13
CA THR A 98 -27.72 -2.76 -8.99
C THR A 98 -27.12 -1.98 -10.16
N VAL A 99 -27.84 -1.05 -10.79
CA VAL A 99 -27.27 -0.18 -11.84
C VAL A 99 -26.13 0.70 -11.32
N ALA A 100 -26.21 1.17 -10.06
CA ALA A 100 -25.15 1.94 -9.43
C ALA A 100 -23.82 1.17 -9.29
N TYR A 101 -23.87 -0.15 -9.22
CA TYR A 101 -22.66 -0.98 -9.20
C TYR A 101 -22.05 -1.23 -10.59
N HIS A 102 -22.84 -1.03 -11.66
CA HIS A 102 -22.46 -1.37 -13.02
C HIS A 102 -22.46 -0.18 -13.98
N GLU A 103 -22.42 1.06 -13.45
CA GLU A 103 -22.49 2.28 -14.28
C GLU A 103 -21.38 2.35 -15.34
N VAL A 104 -20.18 1.85 -15.06
CA VAL A 104 -19.09 1.83 -16.04
C VAL A 104 -19.41 0.91 -17.21
N LEU A 105 -19.94 -0.29 -16.95
CA LEU A 105 -20.43 -1.20 -18.00
C LEU A 105 -21.57 -0.56 -18.79
N LEU A 106 -22.55 0.01 -18.07
CA LEU A 106 -23.70 0.68 -18.71
C LEU A 106 -23.27 1.86 -19.55
N SER A 107 -22.25 2.61 -19.13
CA SER A 107 -21.67 3.72 -19.91
C SER A 107 -21.04 3.23 -21.21
N GLY A 108 -20.25 2.17 -21.17
CA GLY A 108 -19.67 1.56 -22.37
C GLY A 108 -20.74 1.01 -23.32
N SER A 109 -21.74 0.30 -22.80
CA SER A 109 -22.86 -0.23 -23.57
C SER A 109 -23.76 0.89 -24.15
N MET A 110 -24.02 1.95 -23.39
CA MET A 110 -24.75 3.13 -23.86
C MET A 110 -24.03 3.79 -25.02
N LYS A 111 -22.70 3.90 -24.98
CA LYS A 111 -21.94 4.49 -26.11
C LYS A 111 -22.18 3.75 -27.40
N ASN A 112 -22.27 2.40 -27.36
CA ASN A 112 -22.53 1.58 -28.53
C ASN A 112 -24.00 1.60 -29.00
N ASN A 113 -24.93 1.93 -28.09
CA ASN A 113 -26.39 1.94 -28.35
C ASN A 113 -26.99 3.34 -28.11
N PHE A 114 -26.23 4.40 -28.43
CA PHE A 114 -26.50 5.77 -28.02
C PHE A 114 -27.87 6.25 -28.38
N ASP A 115 -28.24 6.16 -29.66
CA ASP A 115 -29.52 6.68 -30.19
C ASP A 115 -30.74 5.98 -29.56
N THR A 116 -30.67 4.69 -29.37
CA THR A 116 -31.74 3.90 -28.74
C THR A 116 -31.95 4.34 -27.28
N VAL A 117 -30.84 4.50 -26.54
CA VAL A 117 -30.90 4.91 -25.13
C VAL A 117 -31.39 6.36 -24.99
N ILE A 118 -30.91 7.29 -25.84
CA ILE A 118 -31.36 8.68 -25.83
C ILE A 118 -32.85 8.77 -26.16
N SER A 119 -33.33 7.99 -27.12
CA SER A 119 -34.76 7.94 -27.47
C SER A 119 -35.61 7.50 -26.25
N ALA A 120 -35.20 6.44 -25.55
CA ALA A 120 -35.89 5.97 -24.36
C ALA A 120 -35.85 6.97 -23.19
N LEU A 121 -34.76 7.72 -23.05
CA LEU A 121 -34.64 8.79 -22.06
C LEU A 121 -35.56 9.97 -22.37
N ASN A 122 -35.64 10.40 -23.62
CA ASN A 122 -36.51 11.48 -24.04
C ASN A 122 -37.98 11.13 -23.90
N GLU A 123 -38.35 9.89 -24.17
CA GLU A 123 -39.72 9.39 -23.96
C GLU A 123 -40.13 9.45 -22.48
N LYS A 124 -39.24 9.05 -21.58
CA LYS A 124 -39.55 8.98 -20.15
C LYS A 124 -39.30 10.27 -19.37
N PHE A 125 -38.40 11.12 -19.87
CA PHE A 125 -38.02 12.40 -19.27
C PHE A 125 -38.10 13.50 -20.32
N PRO A 126 -39.25 14.20 -20.48
CA PRO A 126 -39.45 15.21 -21.55
C PRO A 126 -38.39 16.33 -21.55
N ASP A 127 -37.91 16.72 -20.36
CA ASP A 127 -36.91 17.80 -20.21
C ASP A 127 -35.46 17.31 -20.41
N PHE A 128 -35.25 16.01 -20.76
CA PHE A 128 -33.92 15.43 -20.85
C PHE A 128 -33.11 16.09 -21.96
N SER A 129 -33.67 16.25 -23.14
CA SER A 129 -33.01 16.88 -24.26
C SER A 129 -32.59 18.33 -23.99
N GLU A 130 -33.42 19.10 -23.28
CA GLU A 130 -33.09 20.47 -22.89
C GLU A 130 -31.97 20.50 -21.85
N LYS A 131 -32.09 19.69 -20.79
CA LYS A 131 -31.12 19.62 -19.69
C LYS A 131 -29.73 19.14 -20.12
N PHE A 132 -29.68 18.25 -21.10
CA PHE A 132 -28.45 17.69 -21.66
C PHE A 132 -28.20 18.11 -23.09
N ALA A 133 -28.60 19.36 -23.45
CA ALA A 133 -28.32 19.93 -24.73
C ALA A 133 -26.81 19.91 -25.03
N GLY A 134 -26.44 19.27 -26.15
CA GLY A 134 -25.04 19.08 -26.53
C GLY A 134 -24.36 17.81 -25.97
N PHE A 135 -25.05 17.01 -25.14
CA PHE A 135 -24.55 15.68 -24.80
C PHE A 135 -24.64 14.76 -26.03
N SER A 136 -23.51 14.21 -26.42
CA SER A 136 -23.39 13.39 -27.63
C SER A 136 -22.54 12.14 -27.32
N GLN A 137 -22.57 11.18 -28.22
CA GLN A 137 -21.73 9.99 -28.12
C GLN A 137 -20.23 10.34 -27.97
N SER A 138 -19.76 11.40 -28.59
CA SER A 138 -18.39 11.89 -28.50
C SER A 138 -18.04 12.50 -27.13
N SER A 139 -19.05 12.94 -26.36
CA SER A 139 -18.89 13.43 -25.00
C SER A 139 -18.67 12.30 -23.96
N MET A 140 -18.95 11.07 -24.39
CA MET A 140 -18.82 9.92 -23.50
C MET A 140 -17.38 9.44 -23.41
N ILE A 141 -16.99 8.97 -22.22
CA ILE A 141 -15.67 8.42 -21.96
C ILE A 141 -15.41 7.22 -22.88
N ASP A 142 -14.25 7.21 -23.52
CA ASP A 142 -13.81 6.02 -24.25
C ASP A 142 -13.23 5.00 -23.26
N THR A 143 -13.89 3.86 -23.15
CA THR A 143 -13.45 2.76 -22.29
C THR A 143 -12.48 1.82 -22.99
N ASN A 144 -12.25 1.97 -24.29
CA ASN A 144 -11.29 1.16 -25.03
C ASN A 144 -9.88 1.77 -24.92
N PHE A 145 -8.99 1.05 -24.31
CA PHE A 145 -7.59 1.44 -24.16
C PHE A 145 -6.68 0.29 -24.58
N LEU A 146 -5.85 0.52 -25.60
CA LEU A 146 -4.93 -0.49 -26.17
C LEU A 146 -5.62 -1.82 -26.54
N GLY A 147 -6.85 -1.75 -27.03
CA GLY A 147 -7.64 -2.94 -27.38
C GLY A 147 -8.29 -3.66 -26.20
N LEU A 148 -8.18 -3.10 -24.99
CA LEU A 148 -8.86 -3.58 -23.80
C LEU A 148 -10.07 -2.72 -23.49
N ASP A 149 -11.22 -3.33 -23.29
CA ASP A 149 -12.40 -2.63 -22.79
C ASP A 149 -12.32 -2.51 -21.25
N LEU A 150 -11.99 -1.31 -20.80
CA LEU A 150 -11.82 -0.99 -19.39
C LEU A 150 -13.13 -1.00 -18.58
N SER A 151 -14.28 -1.04 -19.26
CA SER A 151 -15.61 -1.11 -18.63
C SER A 151 -15.94 -2.51 -18.11
N GLN A 152 -15.31 -3.54 -18.67
CA GLN A 152 -15.59 -4.94 -18.30
C GLN A 152 -14.95 -5.33 -16.98
N THR A 153 -15.63 -6.19 -16.22
CA THR A 153 -15.06 -6.82 -15.04
C THR A 153 -14.27 -8.06 -15.46
N PRO A 154 -13.02 -8.23 -15.01
CA PRO A 154 -12.23 -9.41 -15.31
C PRO A 154 -12.95 -10.69 -14.86
N THR A 155 -13.02 -11.66 -15.74
CA THR A 155 -13.59 -13.00 -15.43
C THR A 155 -12.50 -14.05 -15.48
N TRP A 156 -12.66 -15.12 -14.69
CA TRP A 156 -11.77 -16.27 -14.76
C TRP A 156 -11.92 -16.94 -16.13
N GLY A 157 -10.81 -17.05 -16.87
CA GLY A 157 -10.75 -17.62 -18.20
C GLY A 157 -9.60 -17.08 -19.02
N TRP A 158 -9.35 -17.64 -20.20
CA TRP A 158 -8.33 -17.18 -21.14
C TRP A 158 -8.82 -15.93 -21.88
N ASN A 159 -8.73 -14.78 -21.20
CA ASN A 159 -9.01 -13.47 -21.80
C ASN A 159 -7.97 -12.43 -21.33
N TRP A 160 -7.79 -11.39 -22.12
CA TRP A 160 -6.78 -10.36 -21.84
C TRP A 160 -7.08 -9.57 -20.56
N THR A 161 -8.34 -9.50 -20.13
CA THR A 161 -8.73 -8.74 -18.95
C THR A 161 -8.21 -9.36 -17.64
N ILE A 162 -7.96 -10.68 -17.62
CA ILE A 162 -7.39 -11.39 -16.45
C ILE A 162 -5.96 -10.94 -16.15
N LEU A 163 -5.23 -10.43 -17.15
CA LEU A 163 -3.87 -9.93 -16.93
C LEU A 163 -3.83 -8.70 -16.02
N ILE A 164 -4.89 -7.89 -16.02
CA ILE A 164 -4.92 -6.65 -15.24
C ILE A 164 -4.85 -6.92 -13.71
N PRO A 165 -5.71 -7.76 -13.09
CA PRO A 165 -5.58 -8.10 -11.68
C PRO A 165 -4.22 -8.73 -11.35
N ILE A 166 -3.68 -9.58 -12.24
CA ILE A 166 -2.40 -10.23 -12.05
C ILE A 166 -1.26 -9.20 -12.06
N ILE A 167 -1.21 -8.33 -13.06
CA ILE A 167 -0.18 -7.28 -13.16
C ILE A 167 -0.31 -6.30 -11.99
N SER A 168 -1.54 -5.95 -11.57
CA SER A 168 -1.79 -5.11 -10.41
C SER A 168 -1.21 -5.74 -9.12
N ALA A 169 -1.44 -7.02 -8.90
CA ALA A 169 -0.88 -7.74 -7.75
C ALA A 169 0.66 -7.85 -7.83
N LEU A 170 1.21 -8.13 -9.00
CA LEU A 170 2.66 -8.21 -9.21
C LEU A 170 3.35 -6.85 -8.99
N THR A 171 2.79 -5.76 -9.50
CA THR A 171 3.32 -4.41 -9.27
C THR A 171 3.25 -4.04 -7.79
N SER A 172 2.15 -4.34 -7.10
CA SER A 172 2.00 -4.15 -5.66
C SER A 172 3.03 -4.97 -4.86
N LEU A 173 3.24 -6.23 -5.23
CA LEU A 173 4.26 -7.08 -4.61
C LEU A 173 5.67 -6.52 -4.83
N LEU A 174 5.99 -6.10 -6.06
CA LEU A 174 7.28 -5.51 -6.40
C LEU A 174 7.57 -4.27 -5.54
N ILE A 175 6.60 -3.36 -5.43
CA ILE A 175 6.72 -2.15 -4.60
C ILE A 175 6.92 -2.51 -3.13
N SER A 176 6.18 -3.50 -2.62
CA SER A 176 6.33 -4.00 -1.25
C SER A 176 7.73 -4.54 -1.00
N LEU A 177 8.28 -5.33 -1.94
CA LEU A 177 9.64 -5.88 -1.84
C LEU A 177 10.71 -4.79 -1.92
N VAL A 178 10.56 -3.82 -2.83
CA VAL A 178 11.47 -2.67 -2.93
C VAL A 178 11.41 -1.85 -1.64
N SER A 179 10.22 -1.56 -1.11
CA SER A 179 10.04 -0.85 0.16
C SER A 179 10.74 -1.57 1.33
N MET A 180 10.58 -2.90 1.42
CA MET A 180 11.25 -3.69 2.45
C MET A 180 12.79 -3.65 2.32
N ARG A 181 13.32 -3.63 1.09
CA ARG A 181 14.78 -3.53 0.86
C ARG A 181 15.31 -2.14 1.20
N LEU A 182 14.63 -1.08 0.76
CA LEU A 182 15.06 0.30 1.02
C LEU A 182 14.99 0.67 2.51
N ASN A 183 14.04 0.10 3.24
CA ASN A 183 13.84 0.36 4.67
C ASN A 183 14.45 -0.72 5.57
N ARG A 184 15.32 -1.59 5.02
CA ARG A 184 16.01 -2.61 5.81
C ARG A 184 17.02 -1.96 6.75
N ASP A 185 16.96 -2.30 8.03
CA ASP A 185 17.95 -1.87 9.01
C ASP A 185 19.30 -2.53 8.68
N PRO A 186 20.39 -1.75 8.49
CA PRO A 186 21.72 -2.29 8.24
C PRO A 186 22.23 -3.21 9.35
N SER A 187 21.73 -3.05 10.58
CA SER A 187 22.14 -3.89 11.74
C SER A 187 21.62 -5.32 11.70
N GLY A 188 20.70 -5.66 10.78
CA GLY A 188 20.13 -7.00 10.63
C GLY A 188 19.22 -7.44 11.79
N GLU A 189 19.03 -6.62 12.80
CA GLU A 189 18.21 -6.92 13.97
C GLU A 189 16.70 -6.84 13.63
N LYS A 190 15.92 -7.78 14.18
CA LYS A 190 14.46 -7.80 14.02
C LYS A 190 13.85 -6.73 14.91
N GLN A 191 13.32 -5.65 14.33
CA GLN A 191 12.59 -4.66 15.11
C GLN A 191 11.25 -5.23 15.63
N PRO A 192 10.83 -4.86 16.85
CA PRO A 192 9.53 -5.26 17.38
C PRO A 192 8.38 -4.77 16.48
N GLY A 193 7.41 -5.65 16.24
CA GLY A 193 6.27 -5.32 15.36
C GLY A 193 6.55 -5.44 13.85
N MET A 194 7.81 -5.57 13.43
CA MET A 194 8.15 -5.73 12.00
C MET A 194 7.57 -7.00 11.38
N GLY A 195 7.34 -8.06 12.17
CA GLY A 195 6.69 -9.28 11.70
C GLY A 195 5.27 -9.03 11.22
N ALA A 196 4.47 -8.34 12.03
CA ALA A 196 3.10 -7.97 11.67
C ALA A 196 3.07 -7.01 10.47
N MET A 197 3.97 -6.03 10.42
CA MET A 197 4.08 -5.10 9.30
C MET A 197 4.49 -5.80 8.01
N LYS A 198 5.44 -6.75 8.06
CA LYS A 198 5.79 -7.58 6.88
C LYS A 198 4.63 -8.44 6.43
N GLY A 199 3.89 -9.04 7.37
CA GLY A 199 2.67 -9.79 7.06
C GLY A 199 1.64 -8.94 6.34
N LEU A 200 1.38 -7.72 6.82
CA LEU A 200 0.47 -6.77 6.19
C LEU A 200 0.97 -6.36 4.79
N MET A 201 2.25 -6.08 4.63
CA MET A 201 2.84 -5.72 3.33
C MET A 201 2.75 -6.85 2.30
N LEU A 202 2.82 -8.12 2.72
CA LEU A 202 2.64 -9.27 1.84
C LEU A 202 1.16 -9.61 1.60
N PHE A 203 0.29 -9.27 2.56
CA PHE A 203 -1.15 -9.45 2.40
C PHE A 203 -1.74 -8.49 1.36
N MET A 204 -1.24 -7.24 1.27
CA MET A 204 -1.76 -6.23 0.35
C MET A 204 -1.78 -6.65 -1.14
N PRO A 205 -0.74 -7.30 -1.70
CA PRO A 205 -0.80 -7.82 -3.07
C PRO A 205 -1.90 -8.87 -3.28
N LEU A 206 -2.12 -9.77 -2.32
CA LEU A 206 -3.19 -10.77 -2.39
C LEU A 206 -4.57 -10.11 -2.32
N PHE A 207 -4.72 -9.12 -1.45
CA PHE A 207 -5.93 -8.31 -1.38
C PHE A 207 -6.17 -7.54 -2.68
N SER A 208 -5.14 -6.94 -3.27
CA SER A 208 -5.20 -6.27 -4.57
C SER A 208 -5.65 -7.21 -5.69
N LEU A 209 -5.16 -8.46 -5.70
CA LEU A 209 -5.58 -9.48 -6.65
C LEU A 209 -7.07 -9.78 -6.51
N TRP A 210 -7.55 -10.04 -5.29
CA TRP A 210 -8.96 -10.33 -5.03
C TRP A 210 -9.87 -9.17 -5.44
N VAL A 211 -9.51 -7.94 -5.05
CA VAL A 211 -10.27 -6.74 -5.41
C VAL A 211 -10.27 -6.53 -6.93
N GLY A 212 -9.15 -6.81 -7.61
CA GLY A 212 -9.06 -6.68 -9.06
C GLY A 212 -10.06 -7.52 -9.86
N PHE A 213 -10.57 -8.61 -9.27
CA PHE A 213 -11.65 -9.42 -9.86
C PHE A 213 -13.06 -8.95 -9.49
N GLN A 214 -13.19 -8.04 -8.51
CA GLN A 214 -14.50 -7.51 -8.09
C GLN A 214 -14.89 -6.22 -8.83
N TYR A 215 -13.93 -5.56 -9.46
CA TYR A 215 -14.13 -4.26 -10.09
C TYR A 215 -13.78 -4.29 -11.57
N THR A 216 -14.20 -3.24 -12.27
CA THR A 216 -13.89 -3.10 -13.70
C THR A 216 -12.39 -3.02 -13.96
N THR A 217 -11.99 -3.47 -15.15
CA THR A 217 -10.60 -3.47 -15.64
C THR A 217 -9.94 -2.09 -15.51
N GLY A 218 -10.72 -1.01 -15.68
CA GLY A 218 -10.25 0.37 -15.50
C GLY A 218 -9.73 0.67 -14.08
N VAL A 219 -10.37 0.12 -13.05
CA VAL A 219 -9.91 0.27 -11.66
C VAL A 219 -8.58 -0.47 -11.45
N GLY A 220 -8.45 -1.66 -12.04
CA GLY A 220 -7.20 -2.42 -11.99
C GLY A 220 -6.06 -1.69 -12.71
N MET A 221 -6.34 -1.07 -13.86
CA MET A 221 -5.37 -0.24 -14.58
C MET A 221 -4.93 0.98 -13.76
N TYR A 222 -5.87 1.67 -13.11
CA TYR A 222 -5.52 2.75 -12.17
C TYR A 222 -4.56 2.28 -11.08
N TRP A 223 -4.79 1.10 -10.49
CA TRP A 223 -3.89 0.54 -9.48
C TRP A 223 -2.50 0.22 -10.00
N ILE A 224 -2.38 -0.32 -11.20
CA ILE A 224 -1.08 -0.56 -11.83
C ILE A 224 -0.29 0.75 -11.96
N ILE A 225 -0.93 1.77 -12.54
CA ILE A 225 -0.31 3.09 -12.75
C ILE A 225 0.06 3.73 -11.40
N SER A 226 -0.85 3.68 -10.42
CA SER A 226 -0.65 4.22 -9.07
C SER A 226 0.51 3.53 -8.35
N ASN A 227 0.62 2.20 -8.45
CA ASN A 227 1.73 1.45 -7.91
C ASN A 227 3.06 1.89 -8.55
N LEU A 228 3.13 1.96 -9.88
CA LEU A 228 4.35 2.36 -10.59
C LEU A 228 4.79 3.77 -10.20
N LEU A 229 3.86 4.74 -10.18
CA LEU A 229 4.15 6.11 -9.76
C LEU A 229 4.62 6.18 -8.31
N SER A 230 3.97 5.44 -7.40
CA SER A 230 4.37 5.35 -5.99
C SER A 230 5.76 4.75 -5.84
N GLY A 231 6.11 3.74 -6.66
CA GLY A 231 7.44 3.15 -6.69
C GLY A 231 8.51 4.14 -7.13
N VAL A 232 8.26 4.87 -8.21
CA VAL A 232 9.16 5.92 -8.69
C VAL A 232 9.34 7.01 -7.63
N GLN A 233 8.23 7.48 -7.04
CA GLN A 233 8.27 8.48 -5.97
C GLN A 233 9.07 7.99 -4.76
N MET A 234 8.86 6.75 -4.32
CA MET A 234 9.57 6.16 -3.19
C MET A 234 11.07 6.09 -3.44
N ILE A 235 11.48 5.62 -4.61
CA ILE A 235 12.89 5.51 -5.01
C ILE A 235 13.50 6.92 -5.10
N ALA A 236 12.84 7.87 -5.75
CA ALA A 236 13.30 9.24 -5.87
C ALA A 236 13.51 9.89 -4.49
N LEU A 237 12.52 9.80 -3.59
CA LEU A 237 12.62 10.32 -2.24
C LEU A 237 13.72 9.64 -1.43
N PHE A 238 13.91 8.32 -1.59
CA PHE A 238 14.99 7.59 -0.93
C PHE A 238 16.36 8.18 -1.29
N TYR A 239 16.65 8.39 -2.57
CA TYR A 239 17.92 8.94 -3.02
C TYR A 239 18.07 10.44 -2.70
N LEU A 240 17.01 11.24 -2.87
CA LEU A 240 17.04 12.67 -2.55
C LEU A 240 17.35 12.95 -1.07
N PHE A 241 16.80 12.11 -0.17
CA PHE A 241 17.00 12.28 1.27
C PHE A 241 18.10 11.39 1.86
N LYS A 242 18.80 10.59 1.05
CA LYS A 242 19.87 9.71 1.50
C LYS A 242 20.94 10.47 2.31
N HIS A 243 21.44 11.56 1.78
CA HIS A 243 22.47 12.36 2.42
C HIS A 243 22.01 13.02 3.75
N ARG A 244 20.75 13.43 3.83
CA ARG A 244 20.16 13.96 5.07
C ARG A 244 20.04 12.87 6.14
N ARG A 245 19.66 11.66 5.75
CA ARG A 245 19.60 10.48 6.64
C ARG A 245 20.98 10.13 7.17
N GLU A 246 21.99 10.02 6.32
CA GLU A 246 23.38 9.72 6.71
C GLU A 246 23.92 10.75 7.71
N LYS A 247 23.67 12.04 7.48
CA LYS A 247 24.04 13.10 8.43
C LYS A 247 23.29 12.99 9.76
N ALA A 248 22.01 12.66 9.74
CA ALA A 248 21.21 12.49 10.95
C ALA A 248 21.68 11.27 11.75
N GLU A 249 21.95 10.14 11.09
CA GLU A 249 22.49 8.93 11.70
C GLU A 249 23.88 9.17 12.31
N ALA A 250 24.78 9.86 11.60
CA ALA A 250 26.10 10.21 12.10
C ALA A 250 26.02 11.10 13.36
N LYS A 251 25.09 12.08 13.39
CA LYS A 251 24.86 12.89 14.61
C LYS A 251 24.35 12.05 15.78
N LEU A 252 23.41 11.14 15.52
CA LEU A 252 22.87 10.25 16.55
C LEU A 252 23.95 9.31 17.11
N VAL A 253 24.82 8.78 16.26
CA VAL A 253 25.95 7.93 16.68
C VAL A 253 26.95 8.74 17.50
N ALA A 254 27.26 9.97 17.09
CA ALA A 254 28.18 10.86 17.83
C ALA A 254 27.64 11.31 19.20
N GLN A 255 26.33 11.37 19.38
CA GLN A 255 25.66 11.71 20.63
C GLN A 255 25.46 10.51 21.58
N GLN A 256 25.65 9.29 21.10
CA GLN A 256 25.60 8.12 21.98
C GLN A 256 26.85 8.13 22.88
N PRO A 257 26.69 8.08 24.21
CA PRO A 257 27.84 7.93 25.09
C PRO A 257 28.58 6.64 24.66
N VAL A 258 29.89 6.75 24.51
CA VAL A 258 30.75 5.59 24.22
C VAL A 258 30.45 4.55 25.28
N LYS A 259 29.71 3.50 24.92
CA LYS A 259 29.48 2.38 25.82
C LYS A 259 30.85 1.78 26.08
N GLU A 260 31.41 2.02 27.25
CA GLU A 260 32.51 1.20 27.75
C GLU A 260 32.08 -0.27 27.59
N LYS A 261 32.82 -0.97 26.76
CA LYS A 261 32.60 -2.41 26.56
C LYS A 261 32.73 -3.06 27.91
N LYS A 262 31.58 -3.33 28.58
CA LYS A 262 31.63 -4.13 29.83
C LYS A 262 32.28 -5.44 29.47
N LEU A 263 33.57 -5.56 29.82
CA LEU A 263 34.33 -6.76 29.65
C LEU A 263 33.61 -7.90 30.40
N ASN A 264 33.42 -9.02 29.73
CA ASN A 264 32.85 -10.20 30.38
C ASN A 264 33.81 -10.64 31.50
N TYR A 265 33.26 -11.21 32.56
CA TYR A 265 34.04 -11.69 33.74
C TYR A 265 35.31 -12.46 33.32
N ASN A 266 35.21 -13.35 32.34
CA ASN A 266 36.34 -14.11 31.80
C ASN A 266 37.41 -13.23 31.10
N GLN A 267 37.02 -12.09 30.54
CA GLN A 267 37.95 -11.13 29.91
C GLN A 267 38.67 -10.30 30.97
N ILE A 268 37.96 -9.92 32.03
CA ILE A 268 38.52 -9.21 33.16
C ILE A 268 39.57 -10.09 33.85
N GLU A 269 39.21 -11.34 34.11
CA GLU A 269 40.11 -12.33 34.74
C GLU A 269 41.37 -12.59 33.89
N LYS A 270 41.23 -12.68 32.58
CA LYS A 270 42.36 -12.83 31.64
C LYS A 270 43.30 -11.63 31.68
N ILE A 271 42.76 -10.41 31.65
CA ILE A 271 43.55 -9.16 31.72
C ILE A 271 44.27 -9.08 33.05
N GLN A 272 43.62 -9.43 34.18
CA GLN A 272 44.24 -9.45 35.51
C GLN A 272 45.37 -10.48 35.63
N ARG A 273 45.23 -11.65 35.02
CA ARG A 273 46.31 -12.67 34.95
C ARG A 273 47.49 -12.18 34.14
N GLU A 274 47.25 -11.57 32.97
CA GLU A 274 48.29 -11.02 32.12
C GLU A 274 49.04 -9.88 32.80
N GLN A 275 48.35 -9.02 33.56
CA GLN A 275 48.98 -7.95 34.34
C GLN A 275 49.83 -8.48 35.50
N ALA A 276 49.29 -9.46 36.24
CA ALA A 276 50.05 -10.09 37.35
C ALA A 276 51.29 -10.84 36.83
N GLU A 277 51.23 -11.45 35.65
CA GLU A 277 52.39 -12.10 35.03
C GLU A 277 53.44 -11.11 34.55
N ALA A 278 52.99 -9.97 33.97
CA ALA A 278 53.90 -8.90 33.59
C ALA A 278 54.60 -8.23 34.77
N GLU A 279 53.90 -8.03 35.90
CA GLU A 279 54.51 -7.54 37.15
C GLU A 279 55.55 -8.52 37.72
N ARG A 280 55.24 -9.81 37.75
CA ARG A 280 56.19 -10.83 38.18
C ARG A 280 57.47 -10.90 37.32
N LEU A 281 57.30 -10.72 36.01
CA LEU A 281 58.44 -10.66 35.08
C LEU A 281 59.28 -9.39 35.28
N ALA A 282 58.62 -8.24 35.54
CA ALA A 282 59.31 -7.00 35.85
C ALA A 282 60.09 -7.09 37.18
N GLU A 283 59.49 -7.67 38.23
CA GLU A 283 60.19 -7.91 39.49
C GLU A 283 61.40 -8.86 39.36
N LYS A 284 61.25 -9.94 38.57
CA LYS A 284 62.37 -10.83 38.30
C LYS A 284 63.53 -10.14 37.59
N LYS A 285 63.25 -9.33 36.57
CA LYS A 285 64.28 -8.55 35.87
C LYS A 285 64.96 -7.52 36.79
N ALA A 286 64.19 -6.82 37.63
CA ALA A 286 64.74 -5.88 38.61
C ALA A 286 65.67 -6.55 39.62
N LYS A 287 65.33 -7.79 40.10
CA LYS A 287 66.18 -8.56 41.02
C LYS A 287 67.45 -9.10 40.33
N GLU A 288 67.36 -9.51 39.06
CA GLU A 288 68.53 -9.92 38.26
C GLU A 288 69.51 -8.75 37.98
N ASP A 289 68.98 -7.53 37.74
CA ASP A 289 69.82 -6.34 37.54
C ASP A 289 70.47 -5.86 38.84
N GLN A 290 69.84 -6.10 40.01
CA GLN A 290 70.46 -5.79 41.32
C GLN A 290 71.55 -6.78 41.67
N ASN A 291 71.46 -8.04 41.26
CA ASN A 291 72.49 -9.07 41.51
C ASN A 291 73.72 -9.01 40.57
N LYS A 292 73.64 -8.19 39.52
CA LYS A 292 74.72 -7.98 38.58
C LYS A 292 75.58 -6.74 38.88
N LYS A 293 75.26 -6.00 39.94
CA LYS A 293 76.05 -4.88 40.48
C LYS A 293 76.77 -5.34 41.77
#